data_b5b9c67a812733d749c4faf0f69093aa
#
_entry.id   b5b9c67a812733d749c4faf0f69093aa
#
_cell.length_a   1.000
_cell.length_b   1.000
_cell.length_c   1.000
_cell.angle_alpha   90.00
_cell.angle_beta   90.00
_cell.angle_gamma   90.00
#
_symmetry.space_group_name_H-M   'P 1'
#
loop_
_entity.id
_entity.type
_entity.pdbx_description
1 polymer ?
#
loop_
_entity_poly.entity_id
_entity_poly.type
_entity_poly.pdbx_seq_one_letter_code
_entity_poly.pdbx_strand_id
1 'polypeptide(L)'
;MALDLASVIQIWLAALFTIWVYSIAFRDNVFFKFAEHTFVGAAAGHSIVYGVDNVRRYGLDPLMKGAWLYAVVFLLGIVLYARYHKKYFWLSRFPLAMMVGIGIGLSMRATVTAEFIAQIQSTAAMKVLGVDAWTGFSNLLFIIIVLTVVYFFIFTFPGMHKGGLGTVSRIARYGMMAAFGYSFANTVLSRFNMIFGRLDFLMSQWLPLPGAMVTLPIVLILLVYAMVPAEKRPWPKPAKAK
;
A
#
# COMPACT_ATOMS: atom_id res chain seq x y z
N MET A 1 -21.35 -26.24 11.14
CA MET A 1 -21.29 -24.97 11.87
C MET A 1 -22.40 -24.10 11.32
N ALA A 2 -23.48 -23.85 12.09
CA ALA A 2 -24.55 -22.98 11.64
C ALA A 2 -23.98 -21.57 11.47
N LEU A 3 -23.95 -21.07 10.23
CA LEU A 3 -23.54 -19.69 9.96
C LEU A 3 -24.59 -18.77 10.57
N ASP A 4 -24.16 -17.87 11.43
CA ASP A 4 -25.02 -16.84 11.98
C ASP A 4 -25.54 -15.95 10.84
N LEU A 5 -26.79 -15.50 10.93
CA LEU A 5 -27.41 -14.64 9.88
C LEU A 5 -26.57 -13.43 9.56
N ALA A 6 -25.92 -12.84 10.57
CA ALA A 6 -25.02 -11.69 10.39
C ALA A 6 -23.80 -12.03 9.53
N SER A 7 -23.20 -13.21 9.73
CA SER A 7 -22.04 -13.66 8.93
C SER A 7 -22.42 -13.93 7.46
N VAL A 8 -23.61 -14.48 7.24
CA VAL A 8 -24.12 -14.70 5.87
C VAL A 8 -24.32 -13.37 5.14
N ILE A 9 -24.92 -12.38 5.79
CA ILE A 9 -25.09 -11.03 5.20
C ILE A 9 -23.75 -10.38 4.90
N GLN A 10 -22.77 -10.50 5.78
CA GLN A 10 -21.41 -9.95 5.57
C GLN A 10 -20.75 -10.59 4.36
N ILE A 11 -20.82 -11.90 4.19
CA ILE A 11 -20.24 -12.61 3.03
C ILE A 11 -20.93 -12.16 1.73
N TRP A 12 -22.26 -12.02 1.72
CA TRP A 12 -23.01 -11.55 0.57
C TRP A 12 -22.62 -10.12 0.18
N LEU A 13 -22.56 -9.20 1.12
CA LEU A 13 -22.14 -7.83 0.86
C LEU A 13 -20.70 -7.77 0.32
N ALA A 14 -19.79 -8.51 0.94
CA ALA A 14 -18.39 -8.58 0.50
C ALA A 14 -18.27 -9.13 -0.92
N ALA A 15 -19.05 -10.16 -1.28
CA ALA A 15 -19.07 -10.74 -2.62
C ALA A 15 -19.60 -9.75 -3.66
N LEU A 16 -20.72 -9.10 -3.37
CA LEU A 16 -21.33 -8.09 -4.27
C LEU A 16 -20.38 -6.93 -4.53
N PHE A 17 -19.79 -6.34 -3.47
CA PHE A 17 -18.83 -5.26 -3.62
C PHE A 17 -17.58 -5.71 -4.41
N THR A 18 -17.10 -6.94 -4.20
CA THR A 18 -15.97 -7.49 -4.96
C THR A 18 -16.30 -7.56 -6.45
N ILE A 19 -17.46 -8.09 -6.83
CA ILE A 19 -17.90 -8.19 -8.21
C ILE A 19 -18.11 -6.80 -8.83
N TRP A 20 -18.70 -5.86 -8.10
CA TRP A 20 -18.91 -4.49 -8.57
C TRP A 20 -17.59 -3.74 -8.81
N VAL A 21 -16.59 -3.91 -7.92
CA VAL A 21 -15.26 -3.32 -8.12
C VAL A 21 -14.58 -3.92 -9.34
N TYR A 22 -14.61 -5.24 -9.52
CA TYR A 22 -13.99 -5.87 -10.70
C TYR A 22 -14.68 -5.55 -12.01
N SER A 23 -15.92 -5.09 -12.00
CA SER A 23 -16.63 -4.68 -13.21
C SER A 23 -15.97 -3.52 -13.96
N ILE A 24 -15.09 -2.74 -13.31
CA ILE A 24 -14.30 -1.68 -13.98
C ILE A 24 -13.39 -2.24 -15.07
N ALA A 25 -12.93 -3.49 -14.95
CA ALA A 25 -12.05 -4.12 -15.93
C ALA A 25 -12.68 -4.15 -17.35
N PHE A 26 -14.00 -4.10 -17.43
CA PHE A 26 -14.72 -4.10 -18.71
C PHE A 26 -15.11 -2.69 -19.12
N ARG A 27 -15.74 -1.94 -18.23
CA ARG A 27 -16.17 -0.55 -18.47
C ARG A 27 -16.60 0.14 -17.18
N ASP A 28 -16.45 1.47 -17.13
CA ASP A 28 -17.06 2.31 -16.10
C ASP A 28 -18.60 2.16 -16.12
N ASN A 29 -19.17 1.78 -14.97
CA ASN A 29 -20.60 1.52 -14.82
C ASN A 29 -21.12 2.02 -13.47
N VAL A 30 -22.44 2.08 -13.32
CA VAL A 30 -23.11 2.61 -12.12
C VAL A 30 -22.75 1.80 -10.87
N PHE A 31 -22.60 0.48 -10.99
CA PHE A 31 -22.30 -0.39 -9.86
C PHE A 31 -20.88 -0.17 -9.36
N PHE A 32 -19.93 -0.01 -10.29
CA PHE A 32 -18.56 0.36 -9.93
C PHE A 32 -18.52 1.71 -9.19
N LYS A 33 -19.19 2.74 -9.74
CA LYS A 33 -19.25 4.08 -9.09
C LYS A 33 -19.83 4.02 -7.69
N PHE A 34 -20.90 3.25 -7.50
CA PHE A 34 -21.47 3.07 -6.18
C PHE A 34 -20.49 2.41 -5.21
N ALA A 35 -19.80 1.33 -5.62
CA ALA A 35 -18.80 0.66 -4.80
C ALA A 35 -17.61 1.59 -4.49
N GLU A 36 -17.13 2.35 -5.49
CA GLU A 36 -16.05 3.32 -5.35
C GLU A 36 -16.41 4.41 -4.33
N HIS A 37 -17.55 5.06 -4.49
CA HIS A 37 -17.99 6.10 -3.55
C HIS A 37 -18.19 5.56 -2.13
N THR A 38 -18.75 4.36 -2.00
CA THR A 38 -18.91 3.72 -0.68
C THR A 38 -17.55 3.42 -0.04
N PHE A 39 -16.59 2.91 -0.81
CA PHE A 39 -15.24 2.64 -0.32
C PHE A 39 -14.51 3.92 0.09
N VAL A 40 -14.55 4.96 -0.76
CA VAL A 40 -13.93 6.26 -0.46
C VAL A 40 -14.58 6.89 0.77
N GLY A 41 -15.92 6.84 0.86
CA GLY A 41 -16.64 7.35 2.02
C GLY A 41 -16.29 6.61 3.31
N ALA A 42 -16.22 5.29 3.27
CA ALA A 42 -15.82 4.47 4.41
C ALA A 42 -14.37 4.75 4.84
N ALA A 43 -13.45 4.87 3.86
CA ALA A 43 -12.05 5.20 4.14
C ALA A 43 -11.90 6.60 4.75
N ALA A 44 -12.63 7.59 4.23
CA ALA A 44 -12.66 8.95 4.78
C ALA A 44 -13.23 8.96 6.20
N GLY A 45 -14.36 8.30 6.43
CA GLY A 45 -14.97 8.18 7.76
C GLY A 45 -14.03 7.51 8.77
N HIS A 46 -13.38 6.42 8.37
CA HIS A 46 -12.39 5.75 9.21
C HIS A 46 -11.21 6.66 9.55
N SER A 47 -10.69 7.40 8.56
CA SER A 47 -9.60 8.35 8.77
C SER A 47 -9.98 9.49 9.74
N ILE A 48 -11.22 9.98 9.67
CA ILE A 48 -11.74 11.00 10.59
C ILE A 48 -11.80 10.43 12.01
N VAL A 49 -12.38 9.24 12.19
CA VAL A 49 -12.48 8.59 13.52
C VAL A 49 -11.09 8.38 14.12
N TYR A 50 -10.16 7.86 13.33
CA TYR A 50 -8.76 7.70 13.77
C TYR A 50 -8.11 9.04 14.11
N GLY A 51 -8.36 10.08 13.32
CA GLY A 51 -7.87 11.43 13.62
C GLY A 51 -8.36 11.96 14.96
N VAL A 52 -9.66 11.84 15.22
CA VAL A 52 -10.27 12.26 16.48
C VAL A 52 -9.75 11.44 17.66
N ASP A 53 -9.65 10.12 17.51
CA ASP A 53 -9.13 9.24 18.56
C ASP A 53 -7.65 9.54 18.88
N ASN A 54 -6.83 9.79 17.86
CA ASN A 54 -5.43 10.19 18.05
C ASN A 54 -5.30 11.54 18.76
N VAL A 55 -6.12 12.54 18.40
CA VAL A 55 -6.14 13.82 19.09
C VAL A 55 -6.53 13.65 20.57
N ARG A 56 -7.50 12.77 20.84
CA ARG A 56 -7.90 12.45 22.22
C ARG A 56 -6.76 11.78 22.98
N ARG A 57 -6.26 10.65 22.48
CA ARG A 57 -5.29 9.79 23.20
C ARG A 57 -3.92 10.45 23.35
N TYR A 58 -3.42 11.10 22.30
CA TYR A 58 -2.06 11.66 22.29
C TYR A 58 -2.03 13.18 22.57
N GLY A 59 -3.17 13.84 22.55
CA GLY A 59 -3.27 15.27 22.84
C GLY A 59 -3.99 15.56 24.16
N LEU A 60 -5.29 15.26 24.23
CA LEU A 60 -6.14 15.64 25.38
C LEU A 60 -5.82 14.84 26.64
N ASP A 61 -5.71 13.51 26.57
CA ASP A 61 -5.50 12.66 27.74
C ASP A 61 -4.19 13.00 28.49
N PRO A 62 -3.02 13.19 27.81
CA PRO A 62 -1.81 13.64 28.50
C PRO A 62 -1.92 15.06 29.07
N LEU A 63 -2.63 15.97 28.38
CA LEU A 63 -2.84 17.34 28.84
C LEU A 63 -3.65 17.34 30.16
N MET A 64 -4.71 16.53 30.24
CA MET A 64 -5.54 16.39 31.45
C MET A 64 -4.78 15.74 32.60
N LYS A 65 -3.75 14.94 32.31
CA LYS A 65 -2.85 14.34 33.32
C LYS A 65 -1.75 15.28 33.81
N GLY A 66 -1.78 16.57 33.41
CA GLY A 66 -0.84 17.59 33.88
C GLY A 66 0.42 17.76 33.01
N ALA A 67 0.51 17.14 31.86
CA ALA A 67 1.64 17.29 30.93
C ALA A 67 1.48 18.56 30.08
N TRP A 68 1.75 19.74 30.66
CA TRP A 68 1.56 21.05 30.04
C TRP A 68 2.31 21.25 28.71
N LEU A 69 3.36 20.46 28.47
CA LEU A 69 4.10 20.52 27.20
C LEU A 69 3.20 20.18 25.99
N TYR A 70 2.18 19.34 26.18
CA TYR A 70 1.22 19.01 25.13
C TYR A 70 0.32 20.16 24.71
N ALA A 71 0.16 21.19 25.58
CA ALA A 71 -0.54 22.42 25.22
C ALA A 71 0.12 23.15 24.05
N VAL A 72 1.47 23.15 24.00
CA VAL A 72 2.23 23.76 22.90
C VAL A 72 1.96 23.01 21.58
N VAL A 73 1.93 21.67 21.63
CA VAL A 73 1.61 20.85 20.46
C VAL A 73 0.19 21.10 19.96
N PHE A 74 -0.76 21.25 20.89
CA PHE A 74 -2.15 21.58 20.59
C PHE A 74 -2.27 22.97 19.92
N LEU A 75 -1.57 23.95 20.44
CA LEU A 75 -1.51 25.29 19.89
C LEU A 75 -0.92 25.28 18.47
N LEU A 76 0.16 24.55 18.25
CA LEU A 76 0.73 24.35 16.91
C LEU A 76 -0.26 23.69 15.95
N GLY A 77 -1.05 22.71 16.42
CA GLY A 77 -2.12 22.09 15.66
C GLY A 77 -3.21 23.09 15.24
N ILE A 78 -3.62 23.98 16.15
CA ILE A 78 -4.60 25.06 15.85
C ILE A 78 -4.00 26.04 14.84
N VAL A 79 -2.74 26.42 15.00
CA VAL A 79 -2.03 27.32 14.07
C VAL A 79 -1.96 26.76 12.66
N LEU A 80 -1.98 25.43 12.50
CA LEU A 80 -2.02 24.79 11.17
C LEU A 80 -3.27 25.18 10.38
N TYR A 81 -4.41 25.41 11.05
CA TYR A 81 -5.66 25.85 10.41
C TYR A 81 -5.59 27.30 9.89
N ALA A 82 -4.58 28.09 10.27
CA ALA A 82 -4.34 29.40 9.66
C ALA A 82 -4.11 29.32 8.14
N ARG A 83 -3.83 28.12 7.61
CA ARG A 83 -3.71 27.85 6.18
C ARG A 83 -4.97 28.20 5.37
N TYR A 84 -6.16 28.11 5.96
CA TYR A 84 -7.42 28.42 5.30
C TYR A 84 -7.66 29.94 5.16
N HIS A 85 -6.91 30.78 5.90
CA HIS A 85 -7.09 32.22 5.86
C HIS A 85 -5.93 32.88 5.07
N LYS A 86 -6.25 33.61 3.99
CA LYS A 86 -5.25 34.23 3.10
C LYS A 86 -4.23 35.12 3.81
N LYS A 87 -4.66 35.90 4.83
CA LYS A 87 -3.80 36.84 5.58
C LYS A 87 -2.81 36.13 6.52
N TYR A 88 -3.21 34.98 7.10
CA TYR A 88 -2.43 34.27 8.12
C TYR A 88 -1.77 33.01 7.60
N PHE A 89 -1.80 32.78 6.27
CA PHE A 89 -1.22 31.61 5.62
C PHE A 89 0.26 31.37 5.99
N TRP A 90 1.04 32.45 6.19
CA TRP A 90 2.44 32.36 6.55
C TRP A 90 2.67 31.66 7.91
N LEU A 91 1.75 31.79 8.84
CA LEU A 91 1.84 31.22 10.19
C LEU A 91 1.77 29.68 10.16
N SER A 92 1.06 29.10 9.22
CA SER A 92 0.97 27.65 9.04
C SER A 92 2.29 26.99 8.61
N ARG A 93 3.26 27.76 8.12
CA ARG A 93 4.57 27.25 7.70
C ARG A 93 5.40 26.72 8.86
N PHE A 94 5.27 27.29 10.07
CA PHE A 94 6.01 26.86 11.25
C PHE A 94 5.64 25.43 11.66
N PRO A 95 4.38 25.09 11.94
CA PRO A 95 4.01 23.73 12.29
C PRO A 95 4.26 22.75 11.14
N LEU A 96 4.09 23.16 9.87
CA LEU A 96 4.42 22.33 8.72
C LEU A 96 5.91 22.01 8.65
N ALA A 97 6.79 23.03 8.80
CA ALA A 97 8.22 22.81 8.79
C ALA A 97 8.66 21.88 9.94
N MET A 98 8.05 22.04 11.11
CA MET A 98 8.31 21.18 12.26
C MET A 98 7.88 19.73 12.00
N MET A 99 6.67 19.51 11.48
CA MET A 99 6.19 18.15 11.11
C MET A 99 7.08 17.49 10.05
N VAL A 100 7.45 18.22 9.01
CA VAL A 100 8.34 17.71 7.94
C VAL A 100 9.71 17.42 8.51
N GLY A 101 10.28 18.31 9.31
CA GLY A 101 11.59 18.13 9.93
C GLY A 101 11.66 16.92 10.85
N ILE A 102 10.66 16.75 11.73
CA ILE A 102 10.55 15.57 12.61
C ILE A 102 10.35 14.31 11.78
N GLY A 103 9.45 14.33 10.77
CA GLY A 103 9.19 13.19 9.91
C GLY A 103 10.43 12.74 9.15
N ILE A 104 11.18 13.67 8.56
CA ILE A 104 12.44 13.35 7.85
C ILE A 104 13.48 12.83 8.85
N GLY A 105 13.63 13.46 10.02
CA GLY A 105 14.60 13.01 11.02
C GLY A 105 14.34 11.60 11.52
N LEU A 106 13.08 11.27 11.80
CA LEU A 106 12.67 9.93 12.23
C LEU A 106 12.81 8.90 11.11
N SER A 107 12.39 9.23 9.88
CA SER A 107 12.51 8.31 8.76
C SER A 107 13.96 8.07 8.38
N MET A 108 14.83 9.09 8.42
CA MET A 108 16.26 8.93 8.15
C MET A 108 16.91 7.95 9.13
N ARG A 109 16.62 8.07 10.43
CA ARG A 109 17.09 7.12 11.44
C ARG A 109 16.57 5.71 11.17
N ALA A 110 15.28 5.56 10.91
CA ALA A 110 14.66 4.27 10.66
C ALA A 110 15.23 3.61 9.40
N THR A 111 15.40 4.35 8.31
CA THR A 111 15.96 3.85 7.05
C THR A 111 17.42 3.41 7.24
N VAL A 112 18.26 4.23 7.89
CA VAL A 112 19.65 3.85 8.13
C VAL A 112 19.76 2.59 8.99
N THR A 113 18.99 2.47 10.05
CA THR A 113 19.08 1.30 10.94
C THR A 113 18.45 0.04 10.31
N ALA A 114 17.27 0.13 9.70
CA ALA A 114 16.55 -1.03 9.18
C ALA A 114 17.04 -1.45 7.78
N GLU A 115 17.34 -0.51 6.91
CA GLU A 115 17.66 -0.82 5.52
C GLU A 115 19.18 -0.99 5.29
N PHE A 116 20.03 -0.23 5.99
CA PHE A 116 21.48 -0.37 5.84
C PHE A 116 22.11 -1.26 6.90
N ILE A 117 21.97 -0.88 8.18
CA ILE A 117 22.70 -1.58 9.26
C ILE A 117 22.18 -3.01 9.41
N ALA A 118 20.86 -3.22 9.45
CA ALA A 118 20.29 -4.54 9.58
C ALA A 118 20.62 -5.44 8.38
N GLN A 119 20.66 -4.89 7.15
CA GLN A 119 21.05 -5.64 5.96
C GLN A 119 22.54 -6.02 5.97
N ILE A 120 23.42 -5.11 6.40
CA ILE A 120 24.85 -5.41 6.55
C ILE A 120 25.05 -6.48 7.62
N GLN A 121 24.40 -6.37 8.77
CA GLN A 121 24.49 -7.35 9.85
C GLN A 121 23.96 -8.72 9.41
N SER A 122 22.84 -8.79 8.74
CA SER A 122 22.28 -10.04 8.24
C SER A 122 23.19 -10.70 7.19
N THR A 123 23.80 -9.90 6.31
CA THR A 123 24.75 -10.39 5.31
C THR A 123 26.05 -10.90 5.96
N ALA A 124 26.55 -10.18 6.96
CA ALA A 124 27.74 -10.58 7.69
C ALA A 124 27.54 -11.84 8.58
N ALA A 125 26.30 -12.05 9.04
CA ALA A 125 25.93 -13.21 9.83
C ALA A 125 25.63 -14.46 8.98
N MET A 126 25.62 -14.37 7.64
CA MET A 126 25.37 -15.52 6.75
C MET A 126 26.50 -16.55 6.86
N LYS A 127 26.15 -17.76 7.26
CA LYS A 127 27.10 -18.88 7.31
C LYS A 127 27.26 -19.49 5.92
N VAL A 128 28.51 -19.55 5.44
CA VAL A 128 28.87 -20.19 4.17
C VAL A 128 29.34 -21.64 4.42
N LEU A 129 29.98 -21.89 5.57
CA LEU A 129 30.48 -23.21 5.97
C LEU A 129 29.61 -23.81 7.08
N GLY A 130 29.43 -25.12 7.05
CA GLY A 130 28.62 -25.84 8.06
C GLY A 130 27.10 -25.81 7.81
N VAL A 131 26.69 -25.49 6.58
CA VAL A 131 25.28 -25.50 6.11
C VAL A 131 25.20 -26.40 4.88
N ASP A 132 23.98 -26.80 4.47
CA ASP A 132 23.78 -27.54 3.23
C ASP A 132 24.49 -26.89 2.04
N ALA A 133 25.07 -27.70 1.15
CA ALA A 133 25.87 -27.22 0.02
C ALA A 133 25.12 -26.18 -0.84
N TRP A 134 23.82 -26.37 -1.05
CA TRP A 134 22.99 -25.43 -1.81
C TRP A 134 22.81 -24.07 -1.08
N THR A 135 22.57 -24.13 0.22
CA THR A 135 22.43 -22.91 1.06
C THR A 135 23.76 -22.18 1.17
N GLY A 136 24.88 -22.91 1.36
CA GLY A 136 26.21 -22.32 1.41
C GLY A 136 26.59 -21.62 0.10
N PHE A 137 26.31 -22.25 -1.05
CA PHE A 137 26.53 -21.65 -2.37
C PHE A 137 25.67 -20.39 -2.59
N SER A 138 24.39 -20.45 -2.21
CA SER A 138 23.47 -19.31 -2.30
C SER A 138 23.94 -18.13 -1.45
N ASN A 139 24.37 -18.39 -0.21
CA ASN A 139 24.88 -17.37 0.71
C ASN A 139 26.18 -16.74 0.16
N LEU A 140 27.08 -17.55 -0.40
CA LEU A 140 28.29 -17.06 -1.03
C LEU A 140 28.02 -16.14 -2.20
N LEU A 141 27.11 -16.54 -3.10
CA LEU A 141 26.69 -15.70 -4.23
C LEU A 141 26.08 -14.38 -3.75
N PHE A 142 25.25 -14.43 -2.72
CA PHE A 142 24.62 -13.23 -2.15
C PHE A 142 25.67 -12.26 -1.61
N ILE A 143 26.64 -12.75 -0.83
CA ILE A 143 27.73 -11.94 -0.29
C ILE A 143 28.56 -11.30 -1.43
N ILE A 144 28.89 -12.06 -2.48
CA ILE A 144 29.64 -11.55 -3.63
C ILE A 144 28.85 -10.44 -4.32
N ILE A 145 27.56 -10.63 -4.55
CA ILE A 145 26.70 -9.61 -5.19
C ILE A 145 26.64 -8.35 -4.33
N VAL A 146 26.42 -8.47 -3.02
CA VAL A 146 26.38 -7.31 -2.10
C VAL A 146 27.68 -6.54 -2.13
N LEU A 147 28.82 -7.24 -2.01
CA LEU A 147 30.13 -6.59 -2.04
C LEU A 147 30.42 -5.90 -3.39
N THR A 148 30.08 -6.53 -4.50
CA THR A 148 30.26 -5.95 -5.84
C THR A 148 29.36 -4.74 -6.06
N VAL A 149 28.12 -4.75 -5.53
CA VAL A 149 27.20 -3.61 -5.60
C VAL A 149 27.70 -2.45 -4.74
N VAL A 150 28.13 -2.71 -3.51
CA VAL A 150 28.75 -1.66 -2.66
C VAL A 150 29.95 -1.05 -3.37
N TYR A 151 30.84 -1.89 -3.93
CA TYR A 151 31.98 -1.44 -4.71
C TYR A 151 31.56 -0.55 -5.89
N PHE A 152 30.50 -0.91 -6.62
CA PHE A 152 29.99 -0.14 -7.74
C PHE A 152 29.58 1.29 -7.35
N PHE A 153 29.02 1.49 -6.16
CA PHE A 153 28.59 2.81 -5.67
C PHE A 153 29.72 3.66 -5.08
N ILE A 154 30.94 3.18 -5.03
CA ILE A 154 32.10 3.98 -4.61
C ILE A 154 32.59 4.79 -5.82
N PHE A 155 32.02 5.99 -6.01
CA PHE A 155 32.38 6.89 -7.13
C PHE A 155 33.57 7.78 -6.83
N THR A 156 34.11 7.77 -5.62
CA THR A 156 35.18 8.67 -5.16
C THR A 156 36.47 8.50 -5.97
N PHE A 157 36.72 7.29 -6.49
CA PHE A 157 37.93 6.98 -7.24
C PHE A 157 37.62 6.57 -8.68
N PRO A 158 37.72 7.48 -9.68
CA PRO A 158 37.37 7.17 -11.06
C PRO A 158 38.19 6.05 -11.71
N GLY A 159 39.41 5.82 -11.21
CA GLY A 159 40.29 4.74 -11.68
C GLY A 159 39.85 3.33 -11.34
N MET A 160 39.02 3.15 -10.32
CA MET A 160 38.55 1.84 -9.87
C MET A 160 37.58 1.17 -10.85
N HIS A 161 36.96 1.94 -11.74
CA HIS A 161 36.00 1.41 -12.72
C HIS A 161 36.64 1.09 -14.09
N LYS A 162 37.98 1.25 -14.24
CA LYS A 162 38.74 0.98 -15.46
C LYS A 162 39.56 -0.30 -15.38
N GLY A 163 39.85 -0.91 -16.54
CA GLY A 163 40.66 -2.12 -16.60
C GLY A 163 39.98 -3.39 -16.05
N GLY A 164 40.73 -4.26 -15.37
CA GLY A 164 40.23 -5.53 -14.81
C GLY A 164 39.11 -5.34 -13.77
N LEU A 165 39.15 -4.26 -13.00
CA LEU A 165 38.12 -3.88 -12.02
C LEU A 165 36.80 -3.44 -12.70
N GLY A 166 36.80 -3.11 -13.98
CA GLY A 166 35.61 -2.88 -14.77
C GLY A 166 34.70 -4.11 -14.88
N THR A 167 35.28 -5.32 -14.77
CA THR A 167 34.51 -6.57 -14.75
C THR A 167 33.68 -6.69 -13.47
N VAL A 168 34.22 -6.27 -12.32
CA VAL A 168 33.47 -6.23 -11.05
C VAL A 168 32.27 -5.29 -11.16
N SER A 169 32.46 -4.12 -11.75
CA SER A 169 31.36 -3.16 -12.01
C SER A 169 30.31 -3.71 -12.98
N ARG A 170 30.71 -4.60 -13.91
CA ARG A 170 29.77 -5.27 -14.81
C ARG A 170 28.95 -6.33 -14.07
N ILE A 171 29.58 -7.14 -13.22
CA ILE A 171 28.90 -8.12 -12.37
C ILE A 171 27.89 -7.40 -11.45
N ALA A 172 28.29 -6.31 -10.81
CA ALA A 172 27.43 -5.48 -9.98
C ALA A 172 26.18 -5.01 -10.71
N ARG A 173 26.34 -4.52 -11.95
CA ARG A 173 25.20 -4.09 -12.78
C ARG A 173 24.24 -5.23 -13.08
N TYR A 174 24.74 -6.41 -13.44
CA TYR A 174 23.88 -7.57 -13.65
C TYR A 174 23.19 -8.01 -12.36
N GLY A 175 23.88 -7.98 -11.22
CA GLY A 175 23.29 -8.25 -9.92
C GLY A 175 22.16 -7.28 -9.57
N MET A 176 22.34 -5.97 -9.82
CA MET A 176 21.30 -4.98 -9.64
C MET A 176 20.13 -5.17 -10.58
N MET A 177 20.38 -5.47 -11.87
CA MET A 177 19.31 -5.76 -12.83
C MET A 177 18.47 -6.96 -12.39
N ALA A 178 19.11 -8.02 -11.90
CA ALA A 178 18.42 -9.18 -11.36
C ALA A 178 17.62 -8.85 -10.12
N ALA A 179 18.15 -8.03 -9.20
CA ALA A 179 17.46 -7.58 -7.99
C ALA A 179 16.23 -6.71 -8.32
N PHE A 180 16.35 -5.77 -9.27
CA PHE A 180 15.21 -4.98 -9.74
C PHE A 180 14.17 -5.83 -10.44
N GLY A 181 14.60 -6.79 -11.27
CA GLY A 181 13.68 -7.76 -11.90
C GLY A 181 12.92 -8.59 -10.87
N TYR A 182 13.60 -9.08 -9.84
CA TYR A 182 12.98 -9.80 -8.73
C TYR A 182 11.98 -8.92 -7.96
N SER A 183 12.37 -7.69 -7.62
CA SER A 183 11.51 -6.74 -6.91
C SER A 183 10.23 -6.44 -7.72
N PHE A 184 10.39 -6.22 -9.02
CA PHE A 184 9.26 -6.04 -9.94
C PHE A 184 8.36 -7.28 -9.97
N ALA A 185 8.94 -8.47 -10.16
CA ALA A 185 8.20 -9.73 -10.17
C ALA A 185 7.45 -9.96 -8.85
N ASN A 186 8.09 -9.70 -7.71
CA ASN A 186 7.47 -9.83 -6.39
C ASN A 186 6.29 -8.84 -6.21
N THR A 187 6.42 -7.61 -6.71
CA THR A 187 5.32 -6.64 -6.72
C THR A 187 4.15 -7.12 -7.56
N VAL A 188 4.42 -7.64 -8.76
CA VAL A 188 3.39 -8.21 -9.64
C VAL A 188 2.72 -9.41 -8.98
N LEU A 189 3.49 -10.37 -8.46
CA LEU A 189 2.97 -11.55 -7.76
C LEU A 189 2.10 -11.17 -6.55
N SER A 190 2.52 -10.17 -5.79
CA SER A 190 1.73 -9.65 -4.65
C SER A 190 0.35 -9.15 -5.11
N ARG A 191 0.28 -8.45 -6.25
CA ARG A 191 -0.99 -7.99 -6.82
C ARG A 191 -1.84 -9.14 -7.34
N PHE A 192 -1.23 -10.12 -8.00
CA PHE A 192 -1.92 -11.34 -8.40
C PHE A 192 -2.48 -12.13 -7.21
N ASN A 193 -1.70 -12.28 -6.14
CA ASN A 193 -2.17 -12.94 -4.92
C ASN A 193 -3.40 -12.26 -4.31
N MET A 194 -3.49 -10.93 -4.39
CA MET A 194 -4.69 -10.23 -3.96
C MET A 194 -5.92 -10.59 -4.80
N ILE A 195 -5.75 -10.73 -6.12
CA ILE A 195 -6.82 -11.15 -7.03
C ILE A 195 -7.22 -12.60 -6.75
N PHE A 196 -6.25 -13.50 -6.66
CA PHE A 196 -6.51 -14.91 -6.33
C PHE A 196 -7.21 -15.07 -4.98
N GLY A 197 -6.80 -14.32 -3.95
CA GLY A 197 -7.47 -14.34 -2.66
C GLY A 197 -8.93 -13.88 -2.73
N ARG A 198 -9.27 -12.96 -3.63
CA ARG A 198 -10.67 -12.56 -3.85
C ARG A 198 -11.45 -13.59 -4.64
N LEU A 199 -10.83 -14.23 -5.63
CA LEU A 199 -11.46 -15.33 -6.36
C LEU A 199 -11.69 -16.55 -5.46
N ASP A 200 -10.71 -16.91 -4.65
CA ASP A 200 -10.84 -17.98 -3.66
C ASP A 200 -11.98 -17.68 -2.67
N PHE A 201 -12.06 -16.46 -2.16
CA PHE A 201 -13.18 -16.01 -1.31
C PHE A 201 -14.55 -16.21 -2.01
N LEU A 202 -14.66 -15.82 -3.28
CA LEU A 202 -15.90 -15.98 -4.03
C LEU A 202 -16.26 -17.45 -4.26
N MET A 203 -15.26 -18.30 -4.49
CA MET A 203 -15.50 -19.74 -4.78
C MET A 203 -15.70 -20.56 -3.51
N SER A 204 -14.95 -20.27 -2.45
CA SER A 204 -14.94 -21.09 -1.24
C SER A 204 -15.97 -20.64 -0.19
N GLN A 205 -16.23 -19.36 -0.07
CA GLN A 205 -17.09 -18.82 0.99
C GLN A 205 -18.45 -18.36 0.48
N TRP A 206 -18.53 -17.72 -0.67
CA TRP A 206 -19.79 -17.19 -1.19
C TRP A 206 -20.57 -18.21 -2.03
N LEU A 207 -19.94 -18.87 -2.98
CA LEU A 207 -20.61 -19.79 -3.91
C LEU A 207 -21.34 -20.96 -3.22
N PRO A 208 -20.82 -21.54 -2.10
CA PRO A 208 -21.53 -22.59 -1.35
C PRO A 208 -22.75 -22.09 -0.58
N LEU A 209 -22.96 -20.78 -0.43
CA LEU A 209 -24.11 -20.23 0.30
C LEU A 209 -25.42 -20.48 -0.47
N PRO A 210 -26.52 -20.74 0.25
CA PRO A 210 -27.82 -20.91 -0.38
C PRO A 210 -28.22 -19.64 -1.15
N GLY A 211 -28.64 -19.82 -2.38
CA GLY A 211 -29.03 -18.74 -3.29
C GLY A 211 -27.90 -18.13 -4.11
N ALA A 212 -26.62 -18.36 -3.80
CA ALA A 212 -25.49 -17.79 -4.55
C ALA A 212 -25.48 -18.26 -6.02
N MET A 213 -25.73 -19.53 -6.28
CA MET A 213 -25.80 -20.08 -7.64
C MET A 213 -26.94 -19.51 -8.47
N VAL A 214 -28.04 -19.09 -7.83
CA VAL A 214 -29.18 -18.49 -8.53
C VAL A 214 -28.95 -17.00 -8.78
N THR A 215 -28.31 -16.32 -7.84
CA THR A 215 -28.07 -14.87 -7.95
C THR A 215 -26.87 -14.53 -8.83
N LEU A 216 -25.89 -15.43 -8.96
CA LEU A 216 -24.73 -15.23 -9.81
C LEU A 216 -25.08 -14.90 -11.27
N PRO A 217 -25.96 -15.67 -11.98
CA PRO A 217 -26.38 -15.31 -13.33
C PRO A 217 -27.14 -13.98 -13.36
N ILE A 218 -27.95 -13.68 -12.36
CA ILE A 218 -28.70 -12.40 -12.27
C ILE A 218 -27.71 -11.23 -12.14
N VAL A 219 -26.71 -11.35 -11.25
CA VAL A 219 -25.67 -10.32 -11.08
C VAL A 219 -24.85 -10.15 -12.37
N LEU A 220 -24.50 -11.24 -13.04
CA LEU A 220 -23.78 -11.19 -14.32
C LEU A 220 -24.63 -10.53 -15.42
N ILE A 221 -25.92 -10.86 -15.53
CA ILE A 221 -26.83 -10.23 -16.50
C ILE A 221 -26.95 -8.72 -16.22
N LEU A 222 -27.10 -8.32 -14.95
CA LEU A 222 -27.17 -6.91 -14.57
C LEU A 222 -25.86 -6.16 -14.87
N LEU A 223 -24.72 -6.80 -14.67
CA LEU A 223 -23.43 -6.24 -15.03
C LEU A 223 -23.28 -6.08 -16.54
N VAL A 224 -23.61 -7.11 -17.32
CA VAL A 224 -23.61 -7.05 -18.79
C VAL A 224 -24.53 -5.95 -19.29
N TYR A 225 -25.74 -5.85 -18.72
CA TYR A 225 -26.67 -4.77 -19.04
C TYR A 225 -26.12 -3.38 -18.69
N ALA A 226 -25.46 -3.24 -17.55
CA ALA A 226 -24.83 -1.98 -17.15
C ALA A 226 -23.64 -1.59 -18.06
N MET A 227 -22.99 -2.58 -18.66
CA MET A 227 -21.88 -2.38 -19.62
C MET A 227 -22.35 -1.94 -20.99
N VAL A 228 -23.62 -2.20 -21.38
CA VAL A 228 -24.18 -1.74 -22.66
C VAL A 228 -24.20 -0.21 -22.68
N PRO A 229 -23.70 0.44 -23.75
CA PRO A 229 -23.75 1.91 -23.89
C PRO A 229 -25.18 2.44 -23.70
N ALA A 230 -25.32 3.55 -22.97
CA ALA A 230 -26.63 4.13 -22.66
C ALA A 230 -27.52 4.38 -23.92
N GLU A 231 -26.88 4.62 -25.07
CA GLU A 231 -27.55 4.80 -26.35
C GLU A 231 -28.21 3.51 -26.90
N LYS A 232 -27.73 2.34 -26.51
CA LYS A 232 -28.19 1.01 -26.96
C LYS A 232 -29.05 0.31 -25.91
N ARG A 233 -29.29 0.94 -24.75
CA ARG A 233 -30.17 0.35 -23.72
C ARG A 233 -31.64 0.44 -24.10
N PRO A 234 -32.44 -0.61 -23.90
CA PRO A 234 -33.85 -0.59 -24.18
C PRO A 234 -34.67 0.28 -23.20
N TRP A 235 -34.08 0.86 -22.15
CA TRP A 235 -34.75 1.68 -21.14
C TRP A 235 -34.54 3.19 -21.39
N PRO A 236 -35.47 4.07 -20.94
CA PRO A 236 -35.49 5.47 -21.30
C PRO A 236 -34.14 6.17 -20.99
N LYS A 237 -33.69 6.94 -21.96
CA LYS A 237 -32.47 7.75 -21.87
C LYS A 237 -32.62 8.71 -20.68
N PRO A 238 -31.60 8.82 -19.79
CA PRO A 238 -31.61 9.88 -18.80
C PRO A 238 -31.72 11.23 -19.52
N ALA A 239 -32.63 12.08 -19.05
CA ALA A 239 -32.83 13.40 -19.58
C ALA A 239 -31.49 14.13 -19.62
N LYS A 240 -31.11 14.70 -20.78
CA LYS A 240 -29.91 15.51 -20.88
C LYS A 240 -30.01 16.62 -19.83
N ALA A 241 -29.15 16.60 -18.83
CA ALA A 241 -29.01 17.75 -17.95
C ALA A 241 -28.62 18.95 -18.83
N LYS A 242 -29.49 19.95 -18.85
CA LYS A 242 -29.24 21.25 -19.47
C LYS A 242 -28.20 22.01 -18.68
#